data_48f395a0260c52bd13814126e2600f92
#
_entry.id   48f395a0260c52bd13814126e2600f92
#
_cell.length_a   1.000
_cell.length_b   1.000
_cell.length_c   1.000
_cell.angle_alpha   90.00
_cell.angle_beta   90.00
_cell.angle_gamma   90.00
#
_symmetry.space_group_name_H-M   'P 1'
#
loop_
_entity.id
_entity.type
_entity.pdbx_description
1 polymer ?
#
loop_
_entity_poly.entity_id
_entity_poly.type
_entity_poly.pdbx_seq_one_letter_code
_entity_poly.pdbx_strand_id
1 'polypeptide(L)'
;MEEFDYIIIGAGSAGCVLTNRIINSGKHKVLLIEAGGNDSYPWIHIPVGYYKTMHNPNTDWCYNTEPDETMENVSIPYPRGKTLGGSSSINGLLYIRGQEQDYDIWRQLGNKGWSWREAVSYTHLRAHETKKHLVCRLLLL
;
A
#
# COMPACT_ATOMS: atom_id res chain seq x y z
N MET A 1 27.63 -17.48 -7.21
CA MET A 1 26.48 -17.07 -6.40
C MET A 1 26.16 -15.63 -6.80
N GLU A 2 24.92 -15.31 -7.05
CA GLU A 2 24.55 -13.92 -7.34
C GLU A 2 24.46 -13.15 -6.02
N GLU A 3 25.10 -11.99 -5.93
CA GLU A 3 25.16 -11.16 -4.73
C GLU A 3 24.30 -9.93 -4.94
N PHE A 4 23.57 -9.52 -3.91
CA PHE A 4 22.70 -8.34 -3.87
C PHE A 4 23.09 -7.43 -2.71
N ASP A 5 23.07 -6.12 -2.94
CA ASP A 5 23.33 -5.12 -1.91
C ASP A 5 22.15 -4.96 -0.97
N TYR A 6 20.93 -5.12 -1.50
CA TYR A 6 19.68 -4.99 -0.75
C TYR A 6 18.72 -6.11 -1.08
N ILE A 7 18.01 -6.59 -0.05
CA ILE A 7 16.86 -7.49 -0.19
C ILE A 7 15.65 -6.76 0.34
N ILE A 8 14.63 -6.58 -0.51
CA ILE A 8 13.36 -5.94 -0.15
C ILE A 8 12.27 -7.01 -0.14
N ILE A 9 11.59 -7.15 0.99
CA ILE A 9 10.54 -8.14 1.18
C ILE A 9 9.19 -7.47 1.03
N GLY A 10 8.41 -7.92 0.06
CA GLY A 10 7.11 -7.42 -0.32
C GLY A 10 7.17 -6.40 -1.46
N ALA A 11 6.54 -6.72 -2.59
CA ALA A 11 6.39 -5.86 -3.75
C ALA A 11 5.07 -5.06 -3.71
N GLY A 12 4.66 -4.61 -2.53
CA GLY A 12 3.58 -3.65 -2.34
C GLY A 12 4.02 -2.22 -2.64
N SER A 13 3.17 -1.23 -2.35
CA SER A 13 3.42 0.19 -2.64
C SER A 13 4.76 0.69 -2.10
N ALA A 14 5.11 0.34 -0.86
CA ALA A 14 6.36 0.78 -0.24
C ALA A 14 7.59 0.09 -0.84
N GLY A 15 7.53 -1.24 -1.01
CA GLY A 15 8.64 -2.02 -1.55
C GLY A 15 8.97 -1.64 -2.99
N CYS A 16 7.95 -1.46 -3.84
CA CYS A 16 8.13 -1.00 -5.21
C CYS A 16 8.80 0.38 -5.27
N VAL A 17 8.35 1.34 -4.46
CA VAL A 17 8.94 2.69 -4.42
C VAL A 17 10.39 2.66 -3.95
N LEU A 18 10.66 1.90 -2.88
CA LEU A 18 12.01 1.77 -2.34
C LEU A 18 12.95 1.13 -3.35
N THR A 19 12.53 0.01 -3.96
CA THR A 19 13.29 -0.69 -5.01
C THR A 19 13.62 0.26 -6.15
N ASN A 20 12.61 0.96 -6.67
CA ASN A 20 12.80 1.91 -7.77
C ASN A 20 13.83 3.00 -7.43
N ARG A 21 13.75 3.57 -6.24
CA ARG A 21 14.68 4.62 -5.81
C ARG A 21 16.11 4.13 -5.66
N ILE A 22 16.31 2.93 -5.11
CA ILE A 22 17.65 2.36 -4.95
C ILE A 22 18.25 2.02 -6.31
N ILE A 23 17.49 1.37 -7.19
CA ILE A 23 17.97 0.99 -8.54
C ILE A 23 18.29 2.22 -9.38
N ASN A 24 17.46 3.27 -9.32
CA ASN A 24 17.69 4.51 -10.07
C ASN A 24 18.97 5.24 -9.66
N SER A 25 19.57 4.92 -8.52
CA SER A 25 20.91 5.41 -8.17
C SER A 25 22.01 4.84 -9.06
N GLY A 26 21.75 3.72 -9.76
CA GLY A 26 22.71 3.01 -10.63
C GLY A 26 23.86 2.33 -9.88
N LYS A 27 23.83 2.32 -8.53
CA LYS A 27 24.97 1.88 -7.72
C LYS A 27 24.75 0.54 -7.03
N HIS A 28 23.51 0.05 -7.01
CA HIS A 28 23.13 -1.08 -6.17
C HIS A 28 22.33 -2.14 -6.92
N LYS A 29 22.59 -3.40 -6.59
CA LYS A 29 21.75 -4.54 -6.97
C LYS A 29 20.71 -4.80 -5.90
N VAL A 30 19.46 -4.92 -6.30
CA VAL A 30 18.33 -5.12 -5.39
C VAL A 30 17.61 -6.42 -5.75
N LEU A 31 17.38 -7.25 -4.75
CA LEU A 31 16.47 -8.38 -4.83
C LEU A 31 15.12 -7.99 -4.22
N LEU A 32 14.07 -7.96 -5.03
CA LEU A 32 12.70 -7.75 -4.56
C LEU A 32 11.99 -9.10 -4.50
N ILE A 33 11.49 -9.46 -3.31
CA ILE A 33 10.81 -10.73 -3.05
C ILE A 33 9.34 -10.45 -2.77
N GLU A 34 8.44 -11.14 -3.50
CA GLU A 34 7.00 -11.07 -3.30
C GLU A 34 6.44 -12.47 -3.01
N ALA A 35 5.53 -12.56 -2.04
CA ALA A 35 4.90 -13.82 -1.67
C ALA A 35 3.78 -14.24 -2.63
N GLY A 36 3.15 -13.26 -3.26
CA GLY A 36 2.07 -13.48 -4.24
C GLY A 36 2.60 -13.69 -5.65
N GLY A 37 1.66 -13.98 -6.55
CA GLY A 37 1.96 -14.13 -7.98
C GLY A 37 2.05 -12.79 -8.71
N ASN A 38 2.21 -12.89 -10.03
CA ASN A 38 2.12 -11.76 -10.93
C ASN A 38 0.72 -11.14 -10.91
N ASP A 39 0.64 -9.86 -11.24
CA ASP A 39 -0.62 -9.11 -11.35
C ASP A 39 -1.35 -9.33 -12.68
N SER A 40 -1.15 -10.48 -13.30
CA SER A 40 -1.72 -10.84 -14.61
C SER A 40 -3.22 -11.14 -14.58
N TYR A 41 -3.84 -11.22 -13.39
CA TYR A 41 -5.28 -11.46 -13.26
C TYR A 41 -6.06 -10.26 -13.82
N PRO A 42 -6.89 -10.43 -14.87
CA PRO A 42 -7.49 -9.30 -15.61
C PRO A 42 -8.26 -8.32 -14.73
N TRP A 43 -8.88 -8.79 -13.64
CA TRP A 43 -9.68 -7.97 -12.74
C TRP A 43 -8.82 -6.98 -11.90
N ILE A 44 -7.52 -7.21 -11.79
CA ILE A 44 -6.60 -6.25 -11.16
C ILE A 44 -6.52 -4.94 -11.97
N HIS A 45 -6.65 -5.05 -13.30
CA HIS A 45 -6.49 -3.93 -14.23
C HIS A 45 -7.80 -3.22 -14.58
N ILE A 46 -8.93 -3.70 -14.05
CA ILE A 46 -10.26 -3.12 -14.25
C ILE A 46 -10.72 -2.49 -12.94
N PRO A 47 -11.06 -1.19 -12.89
CA PRO A 47 -11.38 -0.50 -11.63
C PRO A 47 -12.46 -1.20 -10.79
N VAL A 48 -13.54 -1.67 -11.37
CA VAL A 48 -14.59 -2.42 -10.67
C VAL A 48 -14.15 -3.82 -10.24
N GLY A 49 -13.01 -4.29 -10.75
CA GLY A 49 -12.47 -5.62 -10.51
C GLY A 49 -12.07 -5.89 -9.06
N TYR A 50 -11.97 -4.85 -8.21
CA TYR A 50 -11.65 -5.03 -6.80
C TYR A 50 -12.64 -5.97 -6.09
N TYR A 51 -13.90 -6.03 -6.51
CA TYR A 51 -14.88 -7.01 -6.03
C TYR A 51 -14.53 -8.47 -6.33
N LYS A 52 -13.68 -8.71 -7.34
CA LYS A 52 -13.21 -10.04 -7.73
C LYS A 52 -11.83 -10.38 -7.20
N THR A 53 -11.08 -9.37 -6.79
CA THR A 53 -9.71 -9.53 -6.27
C THR A 53 -9.68 -9.61 -4.75
N MET A 54 -10.54 -8.85 -4.05
CA MET A 54 -10.74 -9.00 -2.60
C MET A 54 -11.41 -10.34 -2.29
N HIS A 55 -11.01 -10.95 -1.18
CA HIS A 55 -11.46 -12.27 -0.72
C HIS A 55 -11.15 -13.43 -1.69
N ASN A 56 -10.30 -13.20 -2.68
CA ASN A 56 -9.82 -14.25 -3.58
C ASN A 56 -8.44 -14.75 -3.09
N PRO A 57 -8.31 -16.01 -2.67
CA PRO A 57 -7.06 -16.54 -2.11
C PRO A 57 -5.85 -16.45 -3.04
N ASN A 58 -6.07 -16.29 -4.36
CA ASN A 58 -5.00 -16.12 -5.33
C ASN A 58 -4.42 -14.70 -5.33
N THR A 59 -5.18 -13.70 -4.89
CA THR A 59 -4.79 -12.27 -4.90
C THR A 59 -4.88 -11.59 -3.55
N ASP A 60 -5.45 -12.27 -2.56
CA ASP A 60 -5.70 -11.75 -1.21
C ASP A 60 -5.23 -12.77 -0.16
N TRP A 61 -4.64 -12.31 0.94
CA TRP A 61 -4.31 -13.13 2.09
C TRP A 61 -5.55 -13.61 2.86
N CYS A 62 -6.71 -12.99 2.60
CA CYS A 62 -7.99 -13.31 3.24
C CYS A 62 -7.93 -13.27 4.78
N TYR A 63 -7.22 -12.30 5.35
CA TYR A 63 -7.16 -12.14 6.80
C TYR A 63 -8.50 -11.68 7.38
N ASN A 64 -8.70 -12.01 8.65
CA ASN A 64 -9.77 -11.46 9.47
C ASN A 64 -9.16 -10.82 10.71
N THR A 65 -9.84 -9.81 11.25
CA THR A 65 -9.44 -9.23 12.54
C THR A 65 -9.75 -10.21 13.68
N GLU A 66 -8.98 -10.10 14.76
CA GLU A 66 -9.40 -10.73 16.02
C GLU A 66 -10.73 -10.11 16.48
N PRO A 67 -11.62 -10.91 17.10
CA PRO A 67 -12.81 -10.38 17.72
C PRO A 67 -12.47 -9.35 18.79
N ASP A 68 -13.18 -8.22 18.80
CA ASP A 68 -12.98 -7.13 19.76
C ASP A 68 -14.27 -6.87 20.54
N GLU A 69 -14.18 -6.79 21.86
CA GLU A 69 -15.32 -6.57 22.74
C GLU A 69 -16.02 -5.22 22.45
N THR A 70 -15.27 -4.20 22.03
CA THR A 70 -15.82 -2.87 21.67
C THR A 70 -16.63 -2.91 20.37
N MET A 71 -16.49 -3.98 19.58
CA MET A 71 -17.18 -4.24 18.33
C MET A 71 -18.09 -5.48 18.42
N GLU A 72 -18.69 -5.74 19.57
CA GLU A 72 -19.60 -6.86 19.80
C GLU A 72 -18.98 -8.24 19.44
N ASN A 73 -17.68 -8.39 19.59
CA ASN A 73 -16.90 -9.57 19.23
C ASN A 73 -17.02 -9.98 17.74
N VAL A 74 -17.28 -9.02 16.87
CA VAL A 74 -17.33 -9.28 15.42
C VAL A 74 -15.91 -9.35 14.84
N SER A 75 -15.64 -10.42 14.10
CA SER A 75 -14.44 -10.54 13.26
C SER A 75 -14.73 -9.97 11.87
N ILE A 76 -13.92 -9.01 11.45
CA ILE A 76 -14.11 -8.29 10.18
C ILE A 76 -13.09 -8.81 9.16
N PRO A 77 -13.52 -9.17 7.94
CA PRO A 77 -12.61 -9.46 6.85
C PRO A 77 -11.67 -8.29 6.57
N TYR A 78 -10.38 -8.58 6.46
CA TYR A 78 -9.34 -7.55 6.33
C TYR A 78 -8.46 -7.82 5.10
N PRO A 79 -8.92 -7.51 3.89
CA PRO A 79 -8.22 -7.81 2.66
C PRO A 79 -6.80 -7.21 2.61
N ARG A 80 -5.84 -8.03 2.22
CA ARG A 80 -4.45 -7.63 1.97
C ARG A 80 -3.95 -8.32 0.72
N GLY A 81 -3.44 -7.54 -0.22
CA GLY A 81 -2.99 -8.08 -1.50
C GLY A 81 -1.84 -9.05 -1.37
N LYS A 82 -1.98 -10.18 -2.07
CA LYS A 82 -1.00 -11.25 -2.22
C LYS A 82 -0.65 -11.39 -3.71
N THR A 83 -0.03 -10.35 -4.24
CA THR A 83 0.35 -10.25 -5.65
C THR A 83 1.35 -9.10 -5.83
N LEU A 84 1.99 -9.00 -6.98
CA LEU A 84 2.76 -7.80 -7.34
C LEU A 84 1.89 -6.55 -7.21
N GLY A 85 2.43 -5.51 -6.58
CA GLY A 85 1.70 -4.30 -6.20
C GLY A 85 0.99 -4.41 -4.84
N GLY A 86 0.86 -5.61 -4.26
CA GLY A 86 0.25 -5.83 -2.96
C GLY A 86 -1.18 -5.29 -2.87
N SER A 87 -1.52 -4.65 -1.76
CA SER A 87 -2.88 -4.10 -1.55
C SER A 87 -3.24 -2.98 -2.54
N SER A 88 -2.27 -2.31 -3.18
CA SER A 88 -2.58 -1.34 -4.23
C SER A 88 -3.13 -2.00 -5.50
N SER A 89 -2.92 -3.29 -5.69
CA SER A 89 -3.48 -4.05 -6.82
C SER A 89 -4.90 -4.52 -6.60
N ILE A 90 -5.39 -4.54 -5.36
CA ILE A 90 -6.72 -5.04 -5.01
C ILE A 90 -7.62 -4.02 -4.29
N ASN A 91 -7.14 -2.79 -4.03
CA ASN A 91 -7.91 -1.77 -3.33
C ASN A 91 -9.05 -1.22 -4.20
N GLY A 92 -10.01 -0.54 -3.56
CA GLY A 92 -11.18 0.04 -4.22
C GLY A 92 -10.89 1.31 -5.02
N LEU A 93 -9.63 1.74 -5.17
CA LEU A 93 -9.20 2.93 -5.92
C LEU A 93 -9.83 4.24 -5.43
N LEU A 94 -10.30 4.28 -4.20
CA LEU A 94 -10.87 5.47 -3.59
C LEU A 94 -9.76 6.41 -3.11
N TYR A 95 -9.89 7.69 -3.45
CA TYR A 95 -9.04 8.74 -2.95
C TYR A 95 -9.82 9.62 -1.98
N ILE A 96 -9.56 9.44 -0.68
CA ILE A 96 -10.20 10.21 0.39
C ILE A 96 -9.11 10.87 1.22
N ARG A 97 -9.29 12.15 1.53
CA ARG A 97 -8.45 12.86 2.50
C ARG A 97 -9.09 12.81 3.87
N GLY A 98 -8.27 12.64 4.91
CA GLY A 98 -8.71 12.85 6.28
C GLY A 98 -9.17 14.28 6.50
N GLN A 99 -10.08 14.50 7.43
CA GLN A 99 -10.55 15.83 7.83
C GLN A 99 -9.56 16.47 8.80
N GLU A 100 -9.54 17.81 8.83
CA GLU A 100 -8.72 18.59 9.76
C GLU A 100 -8.93 18.13 11.21
N GLN A 101 -10.18 17.91 11.58
CA GLN A 101 -10.58 17.50 12.91
C GLN A 101 -9.96 16.15 13.32
N ASP A 102 -9.84 15.18 12.42
CA ASP A 102 -9.27 13.86 12.71
C ASP A 102 -7.81 14.00 13.18
N TYR A 103 -7.03 14.80 12.47
CA TYR A 103 -5.62 15.04 12.81
C TYR A 103 -5.48 15.85 14.10
N ASP A 104 -6.31 16.87 14.30
CA ASP A 104 -6.26 17.70 15.50
C ASP A 104 -6.70 16.92 16.75
N ILE A 105 -7.65 15.98 16.63
CA ILE A 105 -7.99 15.03 17.69
C ILE A 105 -6.76 14.15 17.99
N TRP A 106 -6.07 13.62 17.02
CA TRP A 106 -4.86 12.83 17.25
C TRP A 106 -3.81 13.62 18.02
N ARG A 107 -3.59 14.89 17.66
CA ARG A 107 -2.70 15.78 18.40
C ARG A 107 -3.15 15.98 19.85
N GLN A 108 -4.45 16.20 20.08
CA GLN A 108 -5.02 16.38 21.40
C GLN A 108 -4.87 15.12 22.28
N LEU A 109 -4.93 13.94 21.68
CA LEU A 109 -4.68 12.66 22.35
C LEU A 109 -3.20 12.42 22.69
N GLY A 110 -2.31 13.40 22.44
CA GLY A 110 -0.91 13.35 22.82
C GLY A 110 0.06 13.04 21.67
N ASN A 111 -0.43 12.86 20.45
CA ASN A 111 0.42 12.57 19.29
C ASN A 111 1.01 13.88 18.73
N LYS A 112 2.12 14.33 19.29
CA LYS A 112 2.81 15.53 18.81
C LYS A 112 3.28 15.35 17.37
N GLY A 113 3.14 16.40 16.54
CA GLY A 113 3.48 16.35 15.12
C GLY A 113 2.33 15.86 14.22
N TRP A 114 1.18 15.53 14.77
CA TRP A 114 0.02 15.00 14.04
C TRP A 114 -1.15 15.99 13.90
N SER A 115 -0.94 17.29 14.16
CA SER A 115 -1.96 18.28 13.83
C SER A 115 -2.17 18.36 12.31
N TRP A 116 -3.36 18.77 11.89
CA TRP A 116 -3.66 19.01 10.46
C TRP A 116 -2.58 19.87 9.79
N ARG A 117 -2.21 20.98 10.44
CA ARG A 117 -1.20 21.90 9.90
C ARG A 117 0.15 21.24 9.67
N GLU A 118 0.58 20.35 10.57
CA GLU A 118 1.84 19.63 10.47
C GLU A 118 1.74 18.49 9.43
N ALA A 119 0.64 17.73 9.44
CA ALA A 119 0.41 16.63 8.52
C ALA A 119 0.21 17.11 7.07
N VAL A 120 -0.50 18.22 6.84
CA VAL A 120 -0.78 18.76 5.51
C VAL A 120 0.44 19.42 4.89
N SER A 121 1.28 20.11 5.67
CA SER A 121 2.54 20.66 5.15
C SER A 121 3.42 19.55 4.54
N TYR A 122 3.46 18.40 5.17
CA TYR A 122 4.15 17.22 4.65
C TYR A 122 3.49 16.64 3.39
N THR A 123 2.17 16.66 3.33
CA THR A 123 1.39 16.15 2.18
C THR A 123 1.55 17.06 0.95
N HIS A 124 1.59 18.36 1.12
CA HIS A 124 1.80 19.30 0.02
C HIS A 124 3.18 19.17 -0.64
N LEU A 125 4.22 18.93 0.15
CA LEU A 125 5.55 18.66 -0.37
C LEU A 125 5.63 17.36 -1.18
N ARG A 126 4.70 16.40 -0.93
CA ARG A 126 4.63 15.10 -1.60
C ARG A 126 3.50 14.94 -2.61
N ALA A 127 2.66 15.94 -2.83
CA ALA A 127 1.58 15.88 -3.83
C ALA A 127 2.10 15.56 -5.25
N HIS A 128 3.35 15.87 -5.55
CA HIS A 128 4.03 15.43 -6.76
C HIS A 128 4.33 13.90 -6.78
N GLU A 129 4.42 13.25 -5.64
CA GLU A 129 4.71 11.82 -5.58
C GLU A 129 3.45 10.96 -5.76
N THR A 130 2.29 11.44 -5.35
CA THR A 130 1.02 10.73 -5.52
C THR A 130 0.69 10.53 -7.01
N LYS A 131 1.00 11.51 -7.86
CA LYS A 131 0.90 11.35 -9.33
C LYS A 131 1.86 10.30 -9.88
N LYS A 132 3.02 10.10 -9.26
CA LYS A 132 3.99 9.08 -9.63
C LYS A 132 3.62 7.68 -9.13
N HIS A 133 2.82 7.56 -8.06
CA HIS A 133 2.32 6.26 -7.59
C HIS A 133 1.26 5.65 -8.50
N LEU A 134 0.45 6.47 -9.17
CA LEU A 134 -0.39 6.02 -10.28
C LEU A 134 0.44 5.52 -11.46
N VAL A 135 1.69 5.96 -11.59
CA VAL A 135 2.66 5.54 -12.62
C VAL A 135 3.36 4.23 -12.25
N CYS A 136 3.44 3.81 -10.99
CA CYS A 136 4.00 2.49 -10.64
C CYS A 136 3.17 1.33 -11.22
N ARG A 137 1.86 1.50 -11.38
CA ARG A 137 1.02 0.54 -12.11
C ARG A 137 1.30 0.50 -13.62
N LEU A 138 1.87 1.58 -14.18
CA LEU A 138 2.20 1.74 -15.61
C LEU A 138 3.68 1.47 -15.92
N LEU A 139 4.58 1.43 -14.91
CA LEU A 139 6.01 1.18 -15.11
C LEU A 139 6.42 -0.27 -14.83
N LEU A 140 5.48 -1.14 -14.49
CA LEU A 140 5.69 -2.59 -14.42
C LEU A 140 5.23 -3.31 -15.71
N LEU A 141 4.91 -2.55 -16.76
CA LEU A 141 4.79 -2.99 -18.14
C LEU A 141 6.06 -2.58 -18.87
#